data_c0ca8921d20aeb3083a2607e8b388314
#
_entry.id   c0ca8921d20aeb3083a2607e8b388314
#
_cell.length_a   1.000
_cell.length_b   1.000
_cell.length_c   1.000
_cell.angle_alpha   90.00
_cell.angle_beta   90.00
_cell.angle_gamma   90.00
#
_symmetry.space_group_name_H-M   'P 1'
#
loop_
_entity.id
_entity.type
_entity.pdbx_description
1 polymer ?
#
loop_
_entity_poly.entity_id
_entity_poly.type
_entity_poly.pdbx_seq_one_letter_code
_entity_poly.pdbx_strand_id
1 'polypeptide(L)'
;LARELALKSDLPICPGLNNNEINPESLEKKCSDIGFPILVKSSAGGGGIGMQIASDYSQLVEAIEKTKNLAEKAFGNSDIFLEKFIENARHIEIQIFGFGEKRAIHFYERDCSIQRRFQKIIEESPAPNIDKDIINKMSECAVNFATNQQYEGAGTIEFIYDRDEHKFYFLEMNTRIQVEHPVTEVVTNVDLVEMQIKFALKMDNYTSEQNDVNRSEHAIECRIYAEDPSKQFLPSPGKITK
;
A
#
# COMPACT_ATOMS: atom_id res chain seq x y z
N LEU A 1 5.20 3.41 13.77
CA LEU A 1 3.82 3.73 14.14
C LEU A 1 2.80 2.93 13.32
N ALA A 2 2.74 3.05 11.96
CA ALA A 2 1.73 2.34 11.14
C ALA A 2 1.78 0.81 11.31
N ARG A 3 2.99 0.21 11.28
CA ARG A 3 3.21 -1.23 11.52
C ARG A 3 2.76 -1.68 12.92
N GLU A 4 2.98 -0.87 13.95
CA GLU A 4 2.54 -1.17 15.32
C GLU A 4 1.02 -1.10 15.45
N LEU A 5 0.38 -0.14 14.79
CA LEU A 5 -1.08 -0.03 14.73
C LEU A 5 -1.68 -1.22 13.96
N ALA A 6 -1.03 -1.64 12.86
CA ALA A 6 -1.43 -2.81 12.10
C ALA A 6 -1.42 -4.07 12.97
N LEU A 7 -0.34 -4.31 13.71
CA LEU A 7 -0.23 -5.44 14.66
C LEU A 7 -1.32 -5.41 15.73
N LYS A 8 -1.63 -4.23 16.29
CA LYS A 8 -2.68 -4.08 17.30
C LYS A 8 -4.10 -4.32 16.76
N SER A 9 -4.26 -4.27 15.45
CA SER A 9 -5.53 -4.48 14.76
C SER A 9 -5.59 -5.82 14.03
N ASP A 10 -4.70 -6.76 14.37
CA ASP A 10 -4.57 -8.08 13.74
C ASP A 10 -4.39 -8.04 12.21
N LEU A 11 -3.83 -6.94 11.70
CA LEU A 11 -3.51 -6.81 10.27
C LEU A 11 -2.23 -7.61 9.98
N PRO A 12 -2.24 -8.55 9.02
CA PRO A 12 -1.04 -9.28 8.67
C PRO A 12 0.07 -8.33 8.21
N ILE A 13 1.26 -8.43 8.81
CA ILE A 13 2.43 -7.67 8.40
C ILE A 13 3.50 -8.60 7.83
N CYS A 14 4.30 -8.11 6.90
CA CYS A 14 5.40 -8.88 6.34
C CYS A 14 6.40 -9.26 7.46
N PRO A 15 6.87 -10.52 7.51
CA PRO A 15 7.92 -10.92 8.46
C PRO A 15 9.12 -9.99 8.38
N GLY A 16 9.65 -9.56 9.53
CA GLY A 16 10.74 -8.58 9.51
C GLY A 16 11.21 -8.17 10.89
N LEU A 17 12.19 -7.26 10.94
CA LEU A 17 12.80 -6.73 12.15
C LEU A 17 12.75 -5.21 12.15
N ASN A 18 12.36 -4.62 13.28
CA ASN A 18 12.48 -3.18 13.50
C ASN A 18 13.92 -2.81 13.87
N ASN A 19 14.26 -1.51 13.81
CA ASN A 19 15.62 -1.01 14.08
C ASN A 19 16.20 -1.49 15.40
N ASN A 20 15.42 -1.52 16.47
CA ASN A 20 15.84 -1.97 17.81
C ASN A 20 16.07 -3.48 17.92
N GLU A 21 15.62 -4.26 16.95
CA GLU A 21 15.80 -5.71 16.89
C GLU A 21 17.02 -6.13 16.06
N ILE A 22 17.64 -5.17 15.35
CA ILE A 22 18.83 -5.36 14.52
C ILE A 22 20.06 -5.34 15.42
N ASN A 23 20.39 -6.51 15.97
CA ASN A 23 21.59 -6.71 16.80
C ASN A 23 22.57 -7.62 16.07
N PRO A 24 23.84 -7.20 15.86
CA PRO A 24 24.85 -7.98 15.15
C PRO A 24 25.00 -9.43 15.64
N GLU A 25 24.90 -9.67 16.95
CA GLU A 25 25.08 -10.99 17.55
C GLU A 25 23.99 -12.00 17.20
N SER A 26 22.77 -11.52 16.90
CA SER A 26 21.62 -12.37 16.60
C SER A 26 21.04 -12.15 15.19
N LEU A 27 21.58 -11.21 14.44
CA LEU A 27 21.03 -10.78 13.15
C LEU A 27 20.98 -11.91 12.14
N GLU A 28 22.06 -12.66 11.99
CA GLU A 28 22.16 -13.75 11.01
C GLU A 28 21.10 -14.80 11.24
N LYS A 29 20.91 -15.23 12.49
CA LYS A 29 19.88 -16.19 12.85
C LYS A 29 18.47 -15.66 12.57
N LYS A 30 18.17 -14.43 13.02
CA LYS A 30 16.86 -13.83 12.82
C LYS A 30 16.54 -13.65 11.33
N CYS A 31 17.52 -13.26 10.51
CA CYS A 31 17.35 -13.13 9.08
C CYS A 31 17.20 -14.47 8.37
N SER A 32 17.84 -15.52 8.87
CA SER A 32 17.59 -16.89 8.41
C SER A 32 16.16 -17.36 8.68
N ASP A 33 15.60 -16.98 9.84
CA ASP A 33 14.23 -17.30 10.22
C ASP A 33 13.20 -16.54 9.35
N ILE A 34 13.50 -15.30 8.94
CA ILE A 34 12.68 -14.51 7.99
C ILE A 34 12.75 -15.11 6.59
N GLY A 35 13.93 -15.60 6.19
CA GLY A 35 14.23 -16.10 4.84
C GLY A 35 14.64 -14.99 3.86
N PHE A 36 15.64 -15.31 3.03
CA PHE A 36 16.08 -14.43 1.95
C PHE A 36 15.21 -14.60 0.69
N PRO A 37 15.11 -13.56 -0.18
CA PRO A 37 15.72 -12.24 -0.07
C PRO A 37 15.07 -11.36 1.02
N ILE A 38 15.86 -10.41 1.56
CA ILE A 38 15.40 -9.45 2.56
C ILE A 38 15.49 -8.04 1.97
N LEU A 39 14.46 -7.24 2.23
CA LEU A 39 14.38 -5.83 1.87
C LEU A 39 14.77 -4.97 3.07
N VAL A 40 15.78 -4.12 2.89
CA VAL A 40 16.19 -3.11 3.86
C VAL A 40 15.53 -1.78 3.49
N LYS A 41 14.81 -1.17 4.42
CA LYS A 41 14.08 0.09 4.22
C LYS A 41 14.45 1.13 5.27
N SER A 42 14.47 2.40 4.87
CA SER A 42 14.51 3.52 5.82
C SER A 42 13.13 3.69 6.49
N SER A 43 13.11 3.94 7.80
CA SER A 43 11.87 4.21 8.54
C SER A 43 11.28 5.59 8.26
N ALA A 44 12.10 6.54 7.79
CA ALA A 44 11.69 7.90 7.47
C ALA A 44 11.41 8.12 5.97
N GLY A 45 11.71 7.13 5.11
CA GLY A 45 11.57 7.22 3.66
C GLY A 45 10.22 6.74 3.16
N GLY A 46 9.84 7.25 1.97
CA GLY A 46 8.67 6.81 1.20
C GLY A 46 9.02 6.75 -0.29
N GLY A 47 8.13 6.16 -1.12
CA GLY A 47 8.30 6.12 -2.58
C GLY A 47 9.52 5.34 -3.08
N GLY A 48 10.02 4.38 -2.31
CA GLY A 48 11.13 3.51 -2.73
C GLY A 48 12.53 4.09 -2.56
N ILE A 49 12.67 5.29 -2.02
CA ILE A 49 13.99 5.91 -1.78
C ILE A 49 14.71 5.20 -0.63
N GLY A 50 15.94 4.74 -0.89
CA GLY A 50 16.78 4.08 0.13
C GLY A 50 16.40 2.63 0.43
N MET A 51 15.65 1.97 -0.45
CA MET A 51 15.41 0.53 -0.36
C MET A 51 16.52 -0.27 -1.03
N GLN A 52 16.99 -1.33 -0.37
CA GLN A 52 17.98 -2.27 -0.88
C GLN A 52 17.51 -3.70 -0.68
N ILE A 53 17.66 -4.54 -1.69
CA ILE A 53 17.37 -5.97 -1.61
C ILE A 53 18.69 -6.70 -1.36
N ALA A 54 18.69 -7.63 -0.42
CA ALA A 54 19.81 -8.51 -0.11
C ALA A 54 19.38 -9.96 -0.30
N SER A 55 20.13 -10.70 -1.13
CA SER A 55 19.86 -12.10 -1.43
C SER A 55 20.54 -13.08 -0.46
N ASP A 56 21.49 -12.58 0.32
CA ASP A 56 22.22 -13.33 1.34
C ASP A 56 22.69 -12.40 2.49
N TYR A 57 23.27 -13.01 3.52
CA TYR A 57 23.69 -12.27 4.72
C TYR A 57 24.83 -11.27 4.45
N SER A 58 25.75 -11.58 3.54
CA SER A 58 26.84 -10.66 3.18
C SER A 58 26.32 -9.39 2.54
N GLN A 59 25.42 -9.55 1.56
CA GLN A 59 24.75 -8.41 0.91
C GLN A 59 23.87 -7.63 1.90
N LEU A 60 23.26 -8.32 2.87
CA LEU A 60 22.44 -7.66 3.89
C LEU A 60 23.24 -6.70 4.75
N VAL A 61 24.42 -7.09 5.21
CA VAL A 61 25.30 -6.21 6.01
C VAL A 61 25.65 -4.94 5.22
N GLU A 62 26.03 -5.09 3.95
CA GLU A 62 26.32 -3.93 3.10
C GLU A 62 25.08 -3.07 2.85
N ALA A 63 23.91 -3.68 2.62
CA ALA A 63 22.66 -2.98 2.39
C ALA A 63 22.23 -2.17 3.62
N ILE A 64 22.40 -2.71 4.83
CA ILE A 64 22.14 -2.02 6.10
C ILE A 64 22.98 -0.74 6.18
N GLU A 65 24.30 -0.83 5.99
CA GLU A 65 25.19 0.33 6.07
C GLU A 65 24.87 1.39 5.02
N LYS A 66 24.63 0.97 3.78
CA LYS A 66 24.26 1.88 2.68
C LYS A 66 22.93 2.59 2.97
N THR A 67 21.92 1.84 3.42
CA THR A 67 20.59 2.39 3.70
C THR A 67 20.62 3.36 4.87
N LYS A 68 21.31 3.04 5.97
CA LYS A 68 21.52 3.94 7.12
C LYS A 68 22.14 5.27 6.69
N ASN A 69 23.22 5.20 5.92
CA ASN A 69 23.94 6.39 5.45
C ASN A 69 23.07 7.26 4.50
N LEU A 70 22.28 6.63 3.64
CA LEU A 70 21.36 7.35 2.74
C LEU A 70 20.21 7.99 3.53
N ALA A 71 19.65 7.27 4.47
CA ALA A 71 18.55 7.74 5.32
C ALA A 71 18.98 8.93 6.18
N GLU A 72 20.14 8.85 6.80
CA GLU A 72 20.71 9.96 7.58
C GLU A 72 20.89 11.22 6.74
N LYS A 73 21.48 11.08 5.53
CA LYS A 73 21.69 12.21 4.62
C LYS A 73 20.40 12.82 4.08
N ALA A 74 19.39 11.98 3.78
CA ALA A 74 18.17 12.43 3.14
C ALA A 74 17.12 12.93 4.15
N PHE A 75 17.06 12.36 5.34
CA PHE A 75 15.97 12.54 6.29
C PHE A 75 16.44 12.93 7.70
N GLY A 76 17.76 12.95 7.98
CA GLY A 76 18.31 13.20 9.32
C GLY A 76 17.95 12.09 10.33
N ASN A 77 17.65 10.89 9.85
CA ASN A 77 17.31 9.72 10.66
C ASN A 77 17.82 8.46 9.99
N SER A 78 18.68 7.72 10.67
CA SER A 78 19.29 6.47 10.20
C SER A 78 18.50 5.21 10.57
N ASP A 79 17.32 5.33 11.16
CA ASP A 79 16.51 4.18 11.52
C ASP A 79 16.08 3.41 10.27
N ILE A 80 16.26 2.10 10.32
CA ILE A 80 15.90 1.17 9.26
C ILE A 80 15.02 0.05 9.80
N PHE A 81 14.39 -0.68 8.92
CA PHE A 81 13.75 -1.95 9.22
C PHE A 81 14.00 -2.94 8.08
N LEU A 82 13.93 -4.22 8.42
CA LEU A 82 14.12 -5.33 7.51
C LEU A 82 12.79 -6.03 7.32
N GLU A 83 12.50 -6.43 6.08
CA GLU A 83 11.31 -7.22 5.77
C GLU A 83 11.65 -8.32 4.75
N LYS A 84 10.95 -9.45 4.82
CA LYS A 84 10.99 -10.45 3.76
C LYS A 84 10.62 -9.78 2.42
N PHE A 85 11.45 -9.96 1.41
CA PHE A 85 11.13 -9.50 0.07
C PHE A 85 10.25 -10.53 -0.64
N ILE A 86 9.10 -10.11 -1.11
CA ILE A 86 8.16 -10.97 -1.85
C ILE A 86 8.45 -10.81 -3.34
N GLU A 87 9.02 -11.84 -3.96
CA GLU A 87 9.49 -11.77 -5.35
C GLU A 87 8.33 -11.74 -6.35
N ASN A 88 7.30 -12.56 -6.12
CA ASN A 88 6.13 -12.68 -6.99
C ASN A 88 4.93 -11.94 -6.38
N ALA A 89 5.14 -10.64 -6.10
CA ALA A 89 4.16 -9.81 -5.43
C ALA A 89 3.16 -9.16 -6.38
N ARG A 90 1.92 -8.97 -5.89
CA ARG A 90 0.98 -8.00 -6.46
C ARG A 90 0.69 -6.91 -5.43
N HIS A 91 0.47 -5.71 -5.94
CA HIS A 91 0.03 -4.57 -5.15
C HIS A 91 -1.50 -4.49 -5.21
N ILE A 92 -2.14 -4.94 -4.16
CA ILE A 92 -3.61 -4.92 -4.03
C ILE A 92 -3.96 -3.92 -2.94
N GLU A 93 -4.99 -3.15 -3.17
CA GLU A 93 -5.43 -2.15 -2.21
C GLU A 93 -6.94 -2.15 -2.03
N ILE A 94 -7.39 -1.83 -0.83
CA ILE A 94 -8.81 -1.76 -0.48
C ILE A 94 -9.21 -0.30 -0.28
N GLN A 95 -10.16 0.18 -1.08
CA GLN A 95 -10.77 1.48 -0.86
C GLN A 95 -11.68 1.42 0.35
N ILE A 96 -11.46 2.28 1.33
CA ILE A 96 -12.33 2.38 2.52
C ILE A 96 -12.93 3.78 2.64
N PHE A 97 -14.00 3.88 3.41
CA PHE A 97 -14.52 5.13 3.94
C PHE A 97 -14.87 4.95 5.41
N GLY A 98 -14.25 5.76 6.24
CA GLY A 98 -14.49 5.80 7.68
C GLY A 98 -15.48 6.90 8.07
N PHE A 99 -16.31 6.62 9.08
CA PHE A 99 -17.30 7.56 9.60
C PHE A 99 -16.97 8.02 11.01
N GLY A 100 -15.78 7.69 11.52
CA GLY A 100 -15.51 7.81 12.94
C GLY A 100 -16.35 6.82 13.75
N GLU A 101 -16.51 7.05 15.06
CA GLU A 101 -17.41 6.30 15.94
C GLU A 101 -17.35 4.76 15.80
N LYS A 102 -16.17 4.23 15.47
CA LYS A 102 -15.91 2.81 15.23
C LYS A 102 -16.71 2.21 14.06
N ARG A 103 -16.87 2.95 12.98
CA ARG A 103 -17.55 2.49 11.79
C ARG A 103 -16.78 2.83 10.52
N ALA A 104 -16.62 1.85 9.63
CA ALA A 104 -16.08 2.01 8.29
C ALA A 104 -16.72 0.99 7.34
N ILE A 105 -16.68 1.28 6.03
CA ILE A 105 -17.07 0.38 4.95
C ILE A 105 -15.97 0.32 3.90
N HIS A 106 -16.00 -0.69 3.02
CA HIS A 106 -15.08 -0.80 1.89
C HIS A 106 -15.82 -0.71 0.56
N PHE A 107 -15.10 -0.26 -0.47
CA PHE A 107 -15.56 -0.16 -1.87
C PHE A 107 -14.77 -1.12 -2.77
N TYR A 108 -14.48 -2.32 -2.27
CA TYR A 108 -13.71 -3.37 -2.93
C TYR A 108 -12.24 -3.00 -3.18
N GLU A 109 -11.60 -3.88 -3.93
CA GLU A 109 -10.17 -3.83 -4.22
C GLU A 109 -9.87 -3.19 -5.57
N ARG A 110 -8.62 -2.71 -5.66
CA ARG A 110 -7.95 -2.37 -6.91
C ARG A 110 -6.64 -3.15 -7.00
N ASP A 111 -6.25 -3.55 -8.21
CA ASP A 111 -4.91 -4.02 -8.52
C ASP A 111 -4.08 -2.89 -9.09
N CYS A 112 -3.00 -2.57 -8.44
CA CYS A 112 -2.06 -1.52 -8.82
C CYS A 112 -0.65 -2.08 -9.07
N SER A 113 -0.55 -3.33 -9.50
CA SER A 113 0.75 -4.04 -9.66
C SER A 113 1.57 -3.53 -10.83
N ILE A 114 0.94 -2.93 -11.86
CA ILE A 114 1.67 -2.39 -13.01
C ILE A 114 2.24 -1.02 -12.65
N GLN A 115 3.52 -1.03 -12.31
CA GLN A 115 4.24 0.14 -11.80
C GLN A 115 5.54 0.35 -12.56
N ARG A 116 6.03 1.60 -12.57
CA ARG A 116 7.36 1.94 -12.98
C ARG A 116 8.07 2.70 -11.86
N ARG A 117 9.18 2.18 -11.35
CA ARG A 117 9.93 2.79 -10.24
C ARG A 117 9.03 3.09 -9.03
N PHE A 118 8.20 2.11 -8.65
CA PHE A 118 7.22 2.21 -7.56
C PHE A 118 6.08 3.24 -7.79
N GLN A 119 5.93 3.75 -9.01
CA GLN A 119 4.83 4.61 -9.40
C GLN A 119 3.80 3.79 -10.17
N LYS A 120 2.56 3.82 -9.72
CA LYS A 120 1.42 3.17 -10.37
C LYS A 120 1.22 3.76 -11.77
N ILE A 121 0.94 2.90 -12.76
CA ILE A 121 0.78 3.26 -14.20
C ILE A 121 -0.57 2.80 -14.72
N ILE A 122 -0.98 1.58 -14.35
CA ILE A 122 -2.26 0.99 -14.72
C ILE A 122 -2.87 0.43 -13.45
N GLU A 123 -4.12 0.76 -13.22
CA GLU A 123 -4.93 0.29 -12.11
C GLU A 123 -6.20 -0.35 -12.65
N GLU A 124 -6.63 -1.46 -12.02
CA GLU A 124 -7.86 -2.14 -12.42
C GLU A 124 -8.69 -2.62 -11.23
N SER A 125 -9.99 -2.68 -11.41
CA SER A 125 -10.94 -3.27 -10.47
C SER A 125 -12.05 -4.02 -11.25
N PRO A 126 -12.40 -5.24 -10.83
CA PRO A 126 -11.80 -6.07 -9.78
C PRO A 126 -10.39 -6.58 -10.12
N ALA A 127 -9.62 -6.90 -9.08
CA ALA A 127 -8.31 -7.53 -9.23
C ALA A 127 -8.46 -8.93 -9.87
N PRO A 128 -7.87 -9.20 -11.05
CA PRO A 128 -8.03 -10.47 -11.73
C PRO A 128 -7.27 -11.60 -11.03
N ASN A 129 -7.78 -12.82 -11.13
CA ASN A 129 -7.09 -14.04 -10.70
C ASN A 129 -6.61 -14.04 -9.22
N ILE A 130 -7.39 -13.47 -8.33
CA ILE A 130 -7.24 -13.63 -6.87
C ILE A 130 -8.51 -14.30 -6.35
N ASP A 131 -8.33 -15.23 -5.41
CA ASP A 131 -9.43 -15.90 -4.75
C ASP A 131 -10.32 -14.89 -4.02
N LYS A 132 -11.64 -15.04 -4.17
CA LYS A 132 -12.61 -14.15 -3.51
C LYS A 132 -12.50 -14.16 -1.99
N ASP A 133 -12.15 -15.30 -1.41
CA ASP A 133 -11.99 -15.42 0.05
C ASP A 133 -10.79 -14.62 0.53
N ILE A 134 -9.73 -14.51 -0.28
CA ILE A 134 -8.57 -13.66 0.03
C ILE A 134 -8.95 -12.19 -0.03
N ILE A 135 -9.67 -11.77 -1.08
CA ILE A 135 -10.16 -10.40 -1.22
C ILE A 135 -11.10 -10.03 -0.06
N ASN A 136 -12.01 -10.93 0.30
CA ASN A 136 -12.92 -10.71 1.44
C ASN A 136 -12.12 -10.52 2.74
N LYS A 137 -11.13 -11.35 3.02
CA LYS A 137 -10.25 -11.22 4.19
C LYS A 137 -9.47 -9.89 4.18
N MET A 138 -8.92 -9.47 3.03
CA MET A 138 -8.28 -8.17 2.89
C MET A 138 -9.24 -7.04 3.23
N SER A 139 -10.47 -7.10 2.71
CA SER A 139 -11.52 -6.11 2.95
C SER A 139 -11.93 -6.04 4.41
N GLU A 140 -12.15 -7.20 5.06
CA GLU A 140 -12.44 -7.29 6.49
C GLU A 140 -11.31 -6.69 7.33
N CYS A 141 -10.05 -7.05 7.03
CA CYS A 141 -8.89 -6.50 7.73
C CYS A 141 -8.82 -4.97 7.54
N ALA A 142 -9.06 -4.46 6.34
CA ALA A 142 -9.03 -3.04 6.05
C ALA A 142 -10.12 -2.26 6.80
N VAL A 143 -11.35 -2.77 6.82
CA VAL A 143 -12.46 -2.18 7.57
C VAL A 143 -12.19 -2.20 9.06
N ASN A 144 -11.72 -3.32 9.60
CA ASN A 144 -11.38 -3.46 11.03
C ASN A 144 -10.27 -2.47 11.43
N PHE A 145 -9.24 -2.33 10.60
CA PHE A 145 -8.17 -1.38 10.85
C PHE A 145 -8.70 0.06 10.89
N ALA A 146 -9.45 0.49 9.87
CA ALA A 146 -10.04 1.83 9.82
C ALA A 146 -10.99 2.11 11.00
N THR A 147 -11.80 1.12 11.36
CA THR A 147 -12.73 1.16 12.49
C THR A 147 -11.99 1.34 13.82
N ASN A 148 -10.93 0.55 14.05
CA ASN A 148 -10.12 0.63 15.28
C ASN A 148 -9.39 1.97 15.41
N GLN A 149 -9.02 2.60 14.28
CA GLN A 149 -8.41 3.92 14.28
C GLN A 149 -9.45 5.07 14.31
N GLN A 150 -10.75 4.76 14.34
CA GLN A 150 -11.84 5.75 14.25
C GLN A 150 -11.65 6.70 13.06
N TYR A 151 -11.22 6.12 11.93
CA TYR A 151 -10.89 6.88 10.73
C TYR A 151 -12.11 7.61 10.17
N GLU A 152 -11.89 8.81 9.63
CA GLU A 152 -12.91 9.62 8.99
C GLU A 152 -12.52 9.99 7.56
N GLY A 153 -13.46 9.79 6.62
CA GLY A 153 -13.31 10.11 5.21
C GLY A 153 -12.79 8.96 4.36
N ALA A 154 -12.49 9.27 3.09
CA ALA A 154 -11.93 8.29 2.14
C ALA A 154 -10.47 7.98 2.46
N GLY A 155 -10.11 6.71 2.42
CA GLY A 155 -8.76 6.22 2.60
C GLY A 155 -8.55 4.91 1.86
N THR A 156 -7.30 4.48 1.78
CA THR A 156 -6.94 3.23 1.11
C THR A 156 -5.96 2.46 1.96
N ILE A 157 -6.22 1.17 2.14
CA ILE A 157 -5.29 0.24 2.79
C ILE A 157 -4.60 -0.56 1.69
N GLU A 158 -3.29 -0.43 1.61
CA GLU A 158 -2.46 -1.09 0.61
C GLU A 158 -1.86 -2.39 1.17
N PHE A 159 -1.84 -3.43 0.33
CA PHE A 159 -1.32 -4.75 0.65
C PHE A 159 -0.34 -5.23 -0.42
N ILE A 160 0.65 -5.99 0.03
CA ILE A 160 1.42 -6.89 -0.84
C ILE A 160 0.76 -8.26 -0.79
N TYR A 161 0.34 -8.77 -1.94
CA TYR A 161 -0.17 -10.13 -2.10
C TYR A 161 0.90 -11.03 -2.69
N ASP A 162 1.32 -12.03 -1.93
CA ASP A 162 2.25 -13.08 -2.34
C ASP A 162 1.49 -14.14 -3.17
N ARG A 163 1.82 -14.23 -4.46
CA ARG A 163 1.16 -15.18 -5.39
C ARG A 163 1.56 -16.61 -5.14
N ASP A 164 2.73 -16.85 -4.56
CA ASP A 164 3.27 -18.19 -4.37
C ASP A 164 2.70 -18.82 -3.09
N GLU A 165 2.60 -18.05 -2.01
CA GLU A 165 2.06 -18.50 -0.73
C GLU A 165 0.56 -18.20 -0.56
N HIS A 166 -0.07 -17.45 -1.49
CA HIS A 166 -1.46 -16.98 -1.38
C HIS A 166 -1.75 -16.23 -0.07
N LYS A 167 -0.77 -15.44 0.38
CA LYS A 167 -0.84 -14.62 1.60
C LYS A 167 -0.80 -13.14 1.23
N PHE A 168 -1.31 -12.31 2.11
CA PHE A 168 -1.20 -10.87 1.96
C PHE A 168 -0.65 -10.22 3.22
N TYR A 169 -0.01 -9.07 3.05
CA TYR A 169 0.63 -8.32 4.11
C TYR A 169 0.35 -6.85 3.94
N PHE A 170 0.06 -6.18 5.05
CA PHE A 170 -0.12 -4.73 5.09
C PHE A 170 1.14 -4.01 4.62
N LEU A 171 0.97 -3.08 3.69
CA LEU A 171 2.04 -2.22 3.21
C LEU A 171 1.95 -0.84 3.86
N GLU A 172 0.87 -0.12 3.61
CA GLU A 172 0.62 1.21 4.18
C GLU A 172 -0.86 1.59 4.14
N MET A 173 -1.20 2.69 4.81
CA MET A 173 -2.49 3.35 4.67
C MET A 173 -2.32 4.74 4.09
N ASN A 174 -3.04 5.04 3.03
CA ASN A 174 -3.17 6.37 2.48
C ASN A 174 -4.42 7.04 3.04
N THR A 175 -4.20 8.08 3.85
CA THR A 175 -5.28 8.82 4.56
C THR A 175 -5.84 9.96 3.72
N ARG A 176 -6.15 9.67 2.46
CA ARG A 176 -6.66 10.60 1.45
C ARG A 176 -7.29 9.85 0.30
N ILE A 177 -8.02 10.57 -0.55
CA ILE A 177 -8.40 10.07 -1.88
C ILE A 177 -7.14 9.88 -2.73
N GLN A 178 -7.10 8.86 -3.57
CA GLN A 178 -5.99 8.57 -4.47
C GLN A 178 -6.36 8.84 -5.93
N VAL A 179 -5.34 8.91 -6.80
CA VAL A 179 -5.55 9.17 -8.24
C VAL A 179 -6.43 8.09 -8.86
N GLU A 180 -6.23 6.84 -8.46
CA GLU A 180 -6.89 5.64 -8.95
C GLU A 180 -8.31 5.39 -8.41
N HIS A 181 -8.92 6.35 -7.68
CA HIS A 181 -10.30 6.22 -7.21
C HIS A 181 -11.34 6.03 -8.33
N PRO A 182 -11.13 6.54 -9.57
CA PRO A 182 -12.13 6.43 -10.63
C PRO A 182 -12.48 4.99 -11.00
N VAL A 183 -11.53 4.04 -10.95
CA VAL A 183 -11.85 2.63 -11.22
C VAL A 183 -12.82 2.06 -10.18
N THR A 184 -12.71 2.48 -8.93
CA THR A 184 -13.66 2.11 -7.87
C THR A 184 -15.03 2.74 -8.11
N GLU A 185 -15.08 4.02 -8.47
CA GLU A 185 -16.33 4.72 -8.75
C GLU A 185 -17.09 4.09 -9.92
N VAL A 186 -16.37 3.73 -10.99
CA VAL A 186 -16.98 3.06 -12.15
C VAL A 186 -17.59 1.71 -11.77
N VAL A 187 -16.87 0.86 -11.02
CA VAL A 187 -17.36 -0.48 -10.69
C VAL A 187 -18.42 -0.51 -9.61
N THR A 188 -18.48 0.52 -8.75
CA THR A 188 -19.46 0.61 -7.64
C THR A 188 -20.62 1.58 -7.91
N ASN A 189 -20.48 2.43 -8.92
CA ASN A 189 -21.40 3.54 -9.21
C ASN A 189 -21.58 4.48 -8.01
N VAL A 190 -20.51 4.71 -7.23
CA VAL A 190 -20.47 5.63 -6.09
C VAL A 190 -19.44 6.71 -6.36
N ASP A 191 -19.83 7.98 -6.29
CA ASP A 191 -18.93 9.13 -6.35
C ASP A 191 -18.31 9.36 -4.97
N LEU A 192 -17.06 8.94 -4.82
CA LEU A 192 -16.31 9.03 -3.55
C LEU A 192 -15.96 10.47 -3.17
N VAL A 193 -15.77 11.32 -4.16
CA VAL A 193 -15.47 12.74 -3.95
C VAL A 193 -16.73 13.45 -3.45
N GLU A 194 -17.88 13.22 -4.10
CA GLU A 194 -19.17 13.73 -3.63
C GLU A 194 -19.46 13.23 -2.21
N MET A 195 -19.20 11.95 -1.95
CA MET A 195 -19.39 11.35 -0.62
C MET A 195 -18.54 12.04 0.46
N GLN A 196 -17.26 12.36 0.18
CA GLN A 196 -16.40 13.13 1.10
C GLN A 196 -16.98 14.51 1.37
N ILE A 197 -17.47 15.21 0.35
CA ILE A 197 -18.06 16.55 0.49
C ILE A 197 -19.33 16.48 1.34
N LYS A 198 -20.22 15.54 1.04
CA LYS A 198 -21.46 15.35 1.82
C LYS A 198 -21.19 15.01 3.26
N PHE A 199 -20.24 14.10 3.51
CA PHE A 199 -19.82 13.73 4.88
C PHE A 199 -19.28 14.94 5.65
N ALA A 200 -18.39 15.74 5.03
CA ALA A 200 -17.84 16.94 5.67
C ALA A 200 -18.90 18.01 5.97
N LEU A 201 -19.93 18.10 5.11
CA LEU A 201 -21.08 19.00 5.30
C LEU A 201 -22.14 18.44 6.25
N LYS A 202 -21.95 17.22 6.80
CA LYS A 202 -22.90 16.52 7.68
C LYS A 202 -24.27 16.31 7.02
N MET A 203 -24.27 15.97 5.74
CA MET A 203 -25.48 15.58 4.98
C MET A 203 -25.72 14.08 5.18
N ASP A 204 -26.95 13.61 5.03
CA ASP A 204 -27.29 12.20 5.26
C ASP A 204 -27.47 11.37 3.97
N ASN A 205 -27.45 12.01 2.80
CA ASN A 205 -27.76 11.36 1.53
C ASN A 205 -26.51 10.87 0.78
N TYR A 206 -25.78 9.95 1.37
CA TYR A 206 -24.64 9.25 0.77
C TYR A 206 -24.61 7.76 1.20
N THR A 207 -23.88 6.95 0.44
CA THR A 207 -23.69 5.53 0.76
C THR A 207 -22.96 5.38 2.11
N SER A 208 -23.63 4.78 3.09
CA SER A 208 -23.10 4.63 4.45
C SER A 208 -23.12 3.22 4.99
N GLU A 209 -23.82 2.30 4.32
CA GLU A 209 -23.94 0.90 4.73
C GLU A 209 -23.23 -0.02 3.73
N GLN A 210 -22.52 -1.04 4.24
CA GLN A 210 -21.77 -1.98 3.38
C GLN A 210 -22.69 -2.70 2.39
N ASN A 211 -23.93 -3.00 2.78
CA ASN A 211 -24.89 -3.71 1.92
C ASN A 211 -25.37 -2.88 0.72
N ASP A 212 -25.16 -1.56 0.75
CA ASP A 212 -25.55 -0.66 -0.34
C ASP A 212 -24.42 -0.57 -1.38
N VAL A 213 -23.21 -1.05 -1.07
CA VAL A 213 -22.06 -1.05 -1.97
C VAL A 213 -22.10 -2.32 -2.83
N ASN A 214 -22.50 -2.17 -4.08
CA ASN A 214 -22.53 -3.27 -5.04
C ASN A 214 -21.45 -3.06 -6.10
N ARG A 215 -20.86 -4.15 -6.58
CA ARG A 215 -19.91 -4.13 -7.71
C ARG A 215 -20.51 -4.84 -8.91
N SER A 216 -20.56 -4.21 -10.06
CA SER A 216 -21.23 -4.74 -11.25
C SER A 216 -20.37 -4.84 -12.51
N GLU A 217 -19.29 -4.10 -12.59
CA GLU A 217 -18.51 -3.92 -13.82
C GLU A 217 -17.02 -4.18 -13.60
N HIS A 218 -16.23 -3.96 -14.66
CA HIS A 218 -14.77 -3.99 -14.64
C HIS A 218 -14.25 -2.68 -15.24
N ALA A 219 -13.30 -2.06 -14.58
CA ALA A 219 -12.70 -0.81 -15.01
C ALA A 219 -11.17 -0.88 -14.99
N ILE A 220 -10.55 -0.22 -15.95
CA ILE A 220 -9.10 -0.05 -16.03
C ILE A 220 -8.81 1.44 -16.21
N GLU A 221 -7.92 1.97 -15.38
CA GLU A 221 -7.36 3.31 -15.50
C GLU A 221 -5.93 3.22 -16.00
N CYS A 222 -5.55 4.13 -16.90
CA CYS A 222 -4.19 4.28 -17.38
C CYS A 222 -3.75 5.71 -17.15
N ARG A 223 -2.64 5.89 -16.43
CA ARG A 223 -2.05 7.21 -16.22
C ARG A 223 -1.27 7.67 -17.45
N ILE A 224 -1.60 8.84 -17.95
CA ILE A 224 -0.89 9.46 -19.05
C ILE A 224 0.09 10.50 -18.52
N TYR A 225 1.37 10.26 -18.74
CA TYR A 225 2.45 11.13 -18.29
C TYR A 225 3.11 11.86 -19.46
N ALA A 226 3.29 13.18 -19.32
CA ALA A 226 4.12 13.96 -20.25
C ALA A 226 5.60 13.79 -19.87
N GLU A 227 6.23 12.73 -20.37
CA GLU A 227 7.60 12.33 -20.08
C GLU A 227 8.35 12.00 -21.37
N ASP A 228 9.67 12.13 -21.36
CA ASP A 228 10.55 11.74 -22.47
C ASP A 228 11.24 10.41 -22.17
N PRO A 229 10.85 9.29 -22.82
CA PRO A 229 11.47 7.99 -22.63
C PRO A 229 12.97 7.97 -22.97
N SER A 230 13.40 8.77 -23.95
CA SER A 230 14.81 8.84 -24.37
C SER A 230 15.72 9.47 -23.30
N LYS A 231 15.13 10.26 -22.40
CA LYS A 231 15.79 10.93 -21.28
C LYS A 231 15.43 10.27 -19.94
N GLN A 232 15.33 8.96 -19.93
CA GLN A 232 15.00 8.19 -18.71
C GLN A 232 13.66 8.63 -18.06
N PHE A 233 12.68 8.98 -18.89
CA PHE A 233 11.36 9.43 -18.45
C PHE A 233 11.40 10.71 -17.59
N LEU A 234 12.30 11.63 -17.90
CA LEU A 234 12.24 12.96 -17.31
C LEU A 234 10.93 13.67 -17.72
N PRO A 235 10.34 14.46 -16.81
CA PRO A 235 9.17 15.26 -17.14
C PRO A 235 9.39 16.13 -18.38
N SER A 236 8.46 16.09 -19.32
CA SER A 236 8.46 16.86 -20.57
C SER A 236 7.13 17.59 -20.72
N PRO A 237 6.83 18.55 -19.82
CA PRO A 237 5.55 19.27 -19.85
C PRO A 237 5.41 20.10 -21.12
N GLY A 238 4.19 20.21 -21.62
CA GLY A 238 3.87 20.95 -22.83
C GLY A 238 2.39 21.33 -22.89
N LYS A 239 2.03 22.07 -23.92
CA LYS A 239 0.63 22.43 -24.18
C LYS A 239 -0.08 21.22 -24.78
N ILE A 240 -1.23 20.85 -24.22
CA ILE A 240 -2.12 19.87 -24.82
C ILE A 240 -2.72 20.49 -26.07
N THR A 241 -2.51 19.85 -27.22
CA THR A 241 -3.11 20.22 -28.51
C THR A 241 -4.13 19.17 -28.89
N LYS A 242 -5.18 19.57 -29.60
CA LYS A 242 -6.20 18.65 -30.11
C LYS A 242 -5.62 17.60 -31.05
#